data_a5382ecad17311248e7c5f6fd17dd2a3
#
_entry.id   a5382ecad17311248e7c5f6fd17dd2a3
#
_cell.length_a   1.000
_cell.length_b   1.000
_cell.length_c   1.000
_cell.angle_alpha   90.00
_cell.angle_beta   90.00
_cell.angle_gamma   90.00
#
_symmetry.space_group_name_H-M   'P 1'
#
loop_
_entity.id
_entity.type
_entity.pdbx_description
1 polymer ?
#
loop_
_entity_poly.entity_id
_entity_poly.type
_entity_poly.pdbx_seq_one_letter_code
_entity_poly.pdbx_strand_id
1 'polypeptide(L)' 'LVEEFEATLKGCVAPFEKAFETVTEADQKKGIAEYLKNACFRFRTESPEWQAKYEKYAEAAAQ' A
#
# COMPACT_ATOMS: atom_id res chain seq x y z
N LEU A 1 8.56 6.79 18.40
CA LEU A 1 8.87 5.37 18.61
C LEU A 1 8.44 4.56 17.39
N VAL A 2 9.15 3.48 17.14
CA VAL A 2 8.95 2.69 15.94
C VAL A 2 7.53 2.10 15.88
N GLU A 3 7.03 1.63 17.01
CA GLU A 3 5.69 1.04 17.04
C GLU A 3 4.61 2.04 16.68
N GLU A 4 4.71 3.26 17.18
CA GLU A 4 3.74 4.30 16.87
C GLU A 4 3.80 4.67 15.40
N PHE A 5 5.01 4.75 14.85
CA PHE A 5 5.21 5.03 13.44
C PHE A 5 4.58 3.95 12.57
N GLU A 6 4.80 2.69 12.91
CA GLU A 6 4.24 1.58 12.16
C GLU A 6 2.71 1.55 12.24
N ALA A 7 2.15 1.81 13.42
CA ALA A 7 0.70 1.86 13.59
C ALA A 7 0.11 2.98 12.74
N THR A 8 0.78 4.13 12.68
CA THR A 8 0.34 5.25 11.86
C THR A 8 0.37 4.88 10.38
N LEU A 9 1.45 4.24 9.91
CA LEU A 9 1.54 3.81 8.53
C LEU A 9 0.45 2.81 8.19
N LYS A 10 0.22 1.83 9.05
CA LYS A 10 -0.81 0.84 8.82
C LYS A 10 -2.20 1.48 8.79
N GLY A 11 -2.41 2.47 9.65
CA GLY A 11 -3.67 3.20 9.66
C GLY A 11 -3.89 4.01 8.39
N CYS A 12 -2.82 4.49 7.77
CA CYS A 12 -2.92 5.24 6.52
C CYS A 12 -3.16 4.33 5.31
N VAL A 13 -2.77 3.07 5.41
CA VAL A 13 -2.93 2.14 4.28
C VAL A 13 -4.40 1.94 3.93
N ALA A 14 -5.28 1.79 4.92
CA ALA A 14 -6.69 1.53 4.65
C ALA A 14 -7.35 2.64 3.82
N PRO A 15 -7.19 3.93 4.15
CA PRO A 15 -7.73 4.99 3.30
C PRO A 15 -7.16 4.98 1.89
N PHE A 16 -5.88 4.70 1.75
CA PHE A 16 -5.28 4.63 0.43
C PHE A 16 -5.73 3.43 -0.37
N GLU A 17 -5.99 2.30 0.30
CA GLU A 17 -6.56 1.14 -0.37
C GLU A 17 -7.94 1.47 -0.93
N LYS A 18 -8.74 2.17 -0.15
CA LYS A 18 -10.06 2.58 -0.60
C LYS A 18 -9.96 3.54 -1.78
N ALA A 19 -9.03 4.49 -1.71
CA ALA A 19 -8.80 5.41 -2.81
C ALA A 19 -8.36 4.66 -4.08
N PHE A 20 -7.50 3.66 -3.91
CA PHE A 20 -7.04 2.85 -5.02
C PHE A 20 -8.21 2.16 -5.74
N GLU A 21 -9.19 1.68 -4.97
CA GLU A 21 -10.35 1.00 -5.53
C GLU A 21 -11.34 1.95 -6.18
N THR A 22 -11.44 3.18 -5.69
CA THR A 22 -12.42 4.15 -6.19
C THR A 22 -11.90 5.04 -7.30
N VAL A 23 -10.58 5.24 -7.38
CA VAL A 23 -9.99 6.07 -8.43
C VAL A 23 -10.08 5.36 -9.78
N THR A 24 -10.49 6.11 -10.79
CA THR A 24 -10.64 5.58 -12.14
C THR A 24 -9.51 6.00 -13.07
N GLU A 25 -8.79 7.08 -12.75
CA GLU A 25 -7.70 7.55 -13.59
C GLU A 25 -6.45 6.70 -13.36
N ALA A 26 -5.84 6.24 -14.46
CA ALA A 26 -4.70 5.34 -14.39
C ALA A 26 -3.50 5.99 -13.71
N ASP A 27 -3.24 7.27 -13.99
CA ASP A 27 -2.10 7.95 -13.40
C ASP A 27 -2.24 8.10 -11.90
N GLN A 28 -3.42 8.45 -11.43
CA GLN A 28 -3.67 8.57 -10.00
C GLN A 28 -3.62 7.22 -9.32
N LYS A 29 -4.20 6.22 -9.97
CA LYS A 29 -4.19 4.86 -9.43
C LYS A 29 -2.77 4.33 -9.30
N LYS A 30 -1.93 4.60 -10.30
CA LYS A 30 -0.53 4.19 -10.26
C LYS A 30 0.21 4.86 -9.10
N GLY A 31 -0.02 6.16 -8.89
CA GLY A 31 0.61 6.87 -7.78
C GLY A 31 0.20 6.32 -6.43
N ILE A 32 -1.09 6.02 -6.28
CA ILE A 32 -1.59 5.42 -5.05
C ILE A 32 -0.99 4.02 -4.86
N ALA A 33 -0.90 3.25 -5.94
CA ALA A 33 -0.30 1.92 -5.88
C ALA A 33 1.16 1.97 -5.46
N GLU A 34 1.91 2.94 -5.96
CA GLU A 34 3.30 3.11 -5.54
C GLU A 34 3.42 3.41 -4.06
N TYR A 35 2.55 4.28 -3.55
CA TYR A 35 2.54 4.58 -2.12
C TYR A 35 2.22 3.34 -1.31
N LEU A 36 1.18 2.61 -1.71
CA LEU A 36 0.78 1.40 -1.01
C LEU A 36 1.88 0.33 -1.09
N LYS A 37 2.52 0.21 -2.24
CA LYS A 37 3.63 -0.72 -2.40
C LYS A 37 4.73 -0.42 -1.40
N ASN A 38 5.13 0.85 -1.29
CA ASN A 38 6.21 1.23 -0.37
C ASN A 38 5.82 1.00 1.08
N ALA A 39 4.57 1.32 1.44
CA ALA A 39 4.09 1.08 2.80
C ALA A 39 4.04 -0.42 3.12
N CYS A 40 3.53 -1.21 2.19
CA CYS A 40 3.43 -2.66 2.41
C CYS A 40 4.81 -3.32 2.39
N PHE A 41 5.77 -2.77 1.64
CA PHE A 41 7.12 -3.29 1.62
C PHE A 41 7.73 -3.32 3.03
N ARG A 42 7.45 -2.28 3.80
CA ARG A 42 7.96 -2.20 5.17
C ARG A 42 7.42 -3.33 6.04
N PHE A 43 6.21 -3.77 5.78
CA PHE A 43 5.55 -4.78 6.60
C PHE A 43 5.47 -6.16 5.95
N ARG A 44 6.04 -6.33 4.77
CA ARG A 44 5.88 -7.56 4.00
C ARG A 44 6.41 -8.81 4.70
N THR A 45 7.37 -8.62 5.59
CA THR A 45 7.96 -9.74 6.34
C THR A 45 7.23 -10.04 7.64
N GLU A 46 6.31 -9.17 8.06
CA GLU A 46 5.58 -9.37 9.30
C GLU A 46 4.50 -10.42 9.17
N SER A 47 3.84 -10.48 8.02
CA SER A 47 2.80 -11.48 7.80
C SER A 47 2.60 -11.70 6.30
N PRO A 48 2.08 -12.89 5.92
CA PRO A 48 1.79 -13.17 4.51
C PRO A 48 0.78 -12.20 3.91
N GLU A 49 -0.12 -11.66 4.73
CA GLU A 49 -1.11 -10.70 4.27
C GLU A 49 -0.45 -9.46 3.69
N TRP A 50 0.54 -8.93 4.40
CA TRP A 50 1.25 -7.73 3.93
C TRP A 50 2.08 -8.02 2.68
N GLN A 51 2.66 -9.22 2.60
CA GLN A 51 3.39 -9.59 1.42
C GLN A 51 2.46 -9.68 0.19
N ALA A 52 1.28 -10.26 0.37
CA ALA A 52 0.31 -10.34 -0.70
C ALA A 52 -0.13 -8.96 -1.17
N LYS A 53 -0.35 -8.05 -0.25
CA LYS A 53 -0.69 -6.67 -0.59
C LYS A 53 0.46 -5.99 -1.33
N TYR A 54 1.68 -6.19 -0.87
CA TYR A 54 2.84 -5.62 -1.53
C TYR A 54 2.92 -6.07 -2.99
N GLU A 55 2.77 -7.37 -3.22
CA GLU A 55 2.83 -7.90 -4.58
C GLU A 55 1.71 -7.33 -5.45
N LYS A 56 0.50 -7.24 -4.90
CA LYS A 56 -0.64 -6.70 -5.62
C LYS A 56 -0.38 -5.26 -6.06
N TYR A 57 0.09 -4.42 -5.16
CA TYR A 57 0.29 -3.01 -5.49
C TYR A 57 1.56 -2.78 -6.29
N ALA A 58 2.58 -3.63 -6.11
CA ALA A 58 3.76 -3.55 -6.94
C ALA A 58 3.43 -3.83 -8.40
N GLU A 59 2.59 -4.83 -8.64
CA GLU A 59 2.15 -5.14 -10.00
C GLU A 59 1.32 -4.00 -10.57
N ALA A 60 0.41 -3.44 -9.78
CA ALA A 60 -0.40 -2.32 -10.23
C ALA A 60 0.46 -1.09 -10.53
N ALA A 61 1.49 -0.84 -9.73
CA ALA A 61 2.38 0.30 -9.95
C ALA A 61 3.26 0.11 -11.18
N ALA A 62 3.54 -1.13 -11.54
CA ALA A 62 4.36 -1.43 -12.72
C ALA A 62 3.60 -1.22 -14.02
N GLN A 63 2.29 -1.22 -13.96
CA GLN A 63 1.46 -0.99 -15.14
C GLN A 63 1.30 0.51 -15.40
#